data_6d8acc6a7a661a7b1288314df530bcbe
#
_entry.id   6d8acc6a7a661a7b1288314df530bcbe
#
_cell.length_a   1.000
_cell.length_b   1.000
_cell.length_c   1.000
_cell.angle_alpha   90.00
_cell.angle_beta   90.00
_cell.angle_gamma   90.00
#
_symmetry.space_group_name_H-M   'P 1'
#
loop_
_entity.id
_entity.type
_entity.pdbx_description
1 polymer ?
#
loop_
_entity_poly.entity_id
_entity_poly.type
_entity_poly.pdbx_seq_one_letter_code
_entity_poly.pdbx_strand_id
1 'polypeptide(L)'
;MVVATVGVVLLSLAKKATPDAAQWRGQAALFGLASGAFFALSSVGYRGAALQLPGVSPWLIGAWAVLLAQLLQTTLLGSWLVLRQPGTLTAVAKAWRLSSVAGAMGALASIGWLTAMALRPAVDVRTLGLVEVLFSYLVSRQLFRERMTRNEVFGLLLVTAGVLVVCAQL
;
A
#
# COMPACT_ATOMS: atom_id res chain seq x y z
N MET A 1 3.77 -15.68 -7.93
CA MET A 1 3.86 -15.27 -6.51
C MET A 1 5.28 -15.40 -5.96
N VAL A 2 5.87 -16.59 -5.84
CA VAL A 2 7.21 -16.79 -5.25
C VAL A 2 8.28 -15.89 -5.89
N VAL A 3 8.33 -15.79 -7.21
CA VAL A 3 9.29 -14.95 -7.95
C VAL A 3 9.18 -13.47 -7.56
N ALA A 4 7.97 -12.94 -7.48
CA ALA A 4 7.73 -11.55 -7.07
C ALA A 4 8.14 -11.31 -5.60
N THR A 5 7.84 -12.27 -4.72
CA THR A 5 8.23 -12.19 -3.30
C THR A 5 9.75 -12.20 -3.15
N VAL A 6 10.46 -13.07 -3.87
CA VAL A 6 11.94 -13.08 -3.89
C VAL A 6 12.48 -11.75 -4.40
N GLY A 7 11.90 -11.18 -5.44
CA GLY A 7 12.27 -9.86 -5.96
C GLY A 7 12.15 -8.75 -4.92
N VAL A 8 11.04 -8.70 -4.17
CA VAL A 8 10.81 -7.72 -3.09
C VAL A 8 11.82 -7.91 -1.94
N VAL A 9 12.09 -9.15 -1.54
CA VAL A 9 13.08 -9.45 -0.49
C VAL A 9 14.47 -8.98 -0.93
N LEU A 10 14.89 -9.26 -2.17
CA LEU A 10 16.18 -8.81 -2.69
C LEU A 10 16.28 -7.27 -2.73
N LEU A 11 15.21 -6.58 -3.15
CA LEU A 11 15.16 -5.12 -3.10
C LEU A 11 15.31 -4.59 -1.67
N SER A 12 14.68 -5.24 -0.70
CA SER A 12 14.75 -4.84 0.71
C SER A 12 16.14 -5.06 1.32
N LEU A 13 16.87 -6.07 0.87
CA LEU A 13 18.22 -6.41 1.33
C LEU A 13 19.33 -5.58 0.67
N ALA A 14 19.06 -4.97 -0.48
CA ALA A 14 20.05 -4.25 -1.28
C ALA A 14 20.54 -2.95 -0.62
N LYS A 15 19.78 -2.37 0.30
CA LYS A 15 20.13 -1.12 0.97
C LYS A 15 21.22 -1.35 2.03
N LYS A 16 22.46 -0.85 1.77
CA LYS A 16 23.56 -0.89 2.72
C LYS A 16 23.19 -0.19 4.02
N ALA A 17 23.36 -0.87 5.15
CA ALA A 17 23.08 -0.31 6.46
C ALA A 17 24.31 0.39 7.03
N THR A 18 24.08 1.54 7.63
CA THR A 18 25.01 2.14 8.59
C THR A 18 25.03 1.35 9.90
N PRO A 19 26.14 1.34 10.66
CA PRO A 19 26.28 0.54 11.90
C PRO A 19 25.17 0.81 12.93
N ASP A 20 24.69 2.03 13.06
CA ASP A 20 23.59 2.41 13.97
C ASP A 20 22.21 1.85 13.56
N ALA A 21 22.06 1.44 12.31
CA ALA A 21 20.81 0.90 11.81
C ALA A 21 20.54 -0.57 12.24
N ALA A 22 21.50 -1.26 12.81
CA ALA A 22 21.37 -2.68 13.15
C ALA A 22 20.33 -2.91 14.27
N GLN A 23 20.28 -2.06 15.27
CA GLN A 23 19.34 -2.16 16.40
C GLN A 23 17.90 -1.84 15.98
N TRP A 24 17.70 -0.89 15.07
CA TRP A 24 16.39 -0.53 14.51
C TRP A 24 15.86 -1.54 13.49
N ARG A 25 16.72 -2.36 12.91
CA ARG A 25 16.33 -3.35 11.88
C ARG A 25 15.38 -4.41 12.40
N GLY A 26 15.63 -4.94 13.60
CA GLY A 26 14.76 -5.97 14.18
C GLY A 26 13.35 -5.45 14.44
N GLN A 27 13.25 -4.26 15.02
CA GLN A 27 11.96 -3.62 15.29
C GLN A 27 11.24 -3.21 13.99
N ALA A 28 11.95 -2.59 13.05
CA ALA A 28 11.38 -2.23 11.75
C ALA A 28 10.90 -3.45 10.96
N ALA A 29 11.65 -4.55 10.98
CA ALA A 29 11.23 -5.79 10.35
C ALA A 29 9.99 -6.39 11.03
N LEU A 30 9.93 -6.38 12.37
CA LEU A 30 8.77 -6.85 13.11
C LEU A 30 7.53 -6.02 12.82
N PHE A 31 7.63 -4.68 12.84
CA PHE A 31 6.52 -3.79 12.49
C PHE A 31 6.11 -3.94 11.03
N GLY A 32 7.07 -4.13 10.12
CA GLY A 32 6.79 -4.39 8.71
C GLY A 32 6.04 -5.70 8.50
N LEU A 33 6.46 -6.78 9.15
CA LEU A 33 5.76 -8.07 9.11
C LEU A 33 4.36 -7.99 9.72
N ALA A 34 4.22 -7.38 10.89
CA ALA A 34 2.92 -7.19 11.53
C ALA A 34 1.98 -6.36 10.63
N SER A 35 2.46 -5.23 10.10
CA SER A 35 1.70 -4.40 9.16
C SER A 35 1.28 -5.18 7.92
N GLY A 36 2.19 -5.95 7.33
CA GLY A 36 1.89 -6.81 6.19
C GLY A 36 0.85 -7.89 6.50
N ALA A 37 0.92 -8.51 7.68
CA ALA A 37 -0.05 -9.51 8.12
C ALA A 37 -1.45 -8.88 8.32
N PHE A 38 -1.55 -7.75 9.01
CA PHE A 38 -2.82 -7.03 9.18
C PHE A 38 -3.40 -6.57 7.85
N PHE A 39 -2.55 -6.12 6.94
CA PHE A 39 -2.97 -5.71 5.61
C PHE A 39 -3.50 -6.89 4.77
N ALA A 40 -2.84 -8.06 4.83
CA ALA A 40 -3.31 -9.27 4.19
C ALA A 40 -4.66 -9.72 4.76
N LEU A 41 -4.78 -9.75 6.09
CA LEU A 41 -6.02 -10.10 6.79
C LEU A 41 -7.16 -9.15 6.42
N SER A 42 -6.90 -7.85 6.40
CA SER A 42 -7.86 -6.83 5.96
C SER A 42 -8.32 -7.05 4.52
N SER A 43 -7.40 -7.36 3.61
CA SER A 43 -7.71 -7.59 2.20
C SER A 43 -8.59 -8.83 1.99
N VAL A 44 -8.29 -9.92 2.72
CA VAL A 44 -9.10 -11.15 2.69
C VAL A 44 -10.46 -10.92 3.34
N GLY A 45 -10.50 -10.25 4.48
CA GLY A 45 -11.74 -9.91 5.18
C GLY A 45 -12.66 -9.04 4.33
N TYR A 46 -12.11 -8.02 3.66
CA TYR A 46 -12.88 -7.20 2.72
C TYR A 46 -13.45 -8.02 1.57
N ARG A 47 -12.64 -8.89 0.94
CA ARG A 47 -13.09 -9.78 -0.12
C ARG A 47 -14.23 -10.69 0.37
N GLY A 48 -14.09 -11.27 1.56
CA GLY A 48 -15.12 -12.11 2.18
C GLY A 48 -16.44 -11.34 2.38
N ALA A 49 -16.36 -10.12 2.88
CA ALA A 49 -17.53 -9.25 3.05
C ALA A 49 -18.18 -8.88 1.71
N ALA A 50 -17.39 -8.55 0.68
CA ALA A 50 -17.89 -8.21 -0.64
C ALA A 50 -18.66 -9.36 -1.30
N LEU A 51 -18.24 -10.61 -1.08
CA LEU A 51 -18.89 -11.81 -1.58
C LEU A 51 -20.26 -12.07 -0.93
N GLN A 52 -20.55 -11.48 0.24
CA GLN A 52 -21.85 -11.59 0.92
C GLN A 52 -22.90 -10.63 0.37
N LEU A 53 -22.55 -9.77 -0.59
CA LEU A 53 -23.42 -8.76 -1.18
C LEU A 53 -23.68 -9.03 -2.68
N PRO A 54 -24.32 -10.16 -3.02
CA PRO A 54 -24.62 -10.49 -4.40
C PRO A 54 -25.61 -9.46 -5.00
N GLY A 55 -25.35 -9.04 -6.23
CA GLY A 55 -26.22 -8.09 -6.93
C GLY A 55 -25.93 -6.60 -6.66
N VAL A 56 -25.04 -6.29 -5.72
CA VAL A 56 -24.58 -4.91 -5.51
C VAL A 56 -23.40 -4.62 -6.44
N SER A 57 -23.41 -3.45 -7.06
CA SER A 57 -22.32 -3.04 -7.94
C SER A 57 -20.97 -3.01 -7.19
N PRO A 58 -19.89 -3.62 -7.74
CA PRO A 58 -18.58 -3.70 -7.08
C PRO A 58 -18.01 -2.35 -6.67
N TRP A 59 -18.23 -1.30 -7.47
CA TRP A 59 -17.75 0.04 -7.14
C TRP A 59 -18.50 0.65 -5.95
N LEU A 60 -19.80 0.36 -5.80
CA LEU A 60 -20.58 0.77 -4.63
C LEU A 60 -20.06 0.09 -3.36
N ILE A 61 -19.78 -1.21 -3.44
CA ILE A 61 -19.17 -1.95 -2.31
C ILE A 61 -17.85 -1.30 -1.91
N GLY A 62 -16.99 -0.97 -2.90
CA GLY A 62 -15.72 -0.28 -2.66
C GLY A 62 -15.91 1.10 -2.03
N ALA A 63 -16.81 1.91 -2.58
CA ALA A 63 -17.09 3.26 -2.09
C ALA A 63 -17.61 3.27 -0.65
N TRP A 64 -18.58 2.40 -0.32
CA TRP A 64 -19.09 2.28 1.04
C TRP A 64 -18.04 1.78 2.03
N ALA A 65 -17.21 0.82 1.63
CA ALA A 65 -16.14 0.33 2.47
C ALA A 65 -15.09 1.43 2.76
N VAL A 66 -14.72 2.22 1.75
CA VAL A 66 -13.82 3.39 1.95
C VAL A 66 -14.47 4.41 2.88
N LEU A 67 -15.75 4.74 2.65
CA LEU A 67 -16.46 5.71 3.50
C LEU A 67 -16.46 5.27 4.97
N LEU A 68 -16.84 4.03 5.26
CA LEU A 68 -16.88 3.48 6.61
C LEU A 68 -15.47 3.43 7.24
N ALA A 69 -14.47 2.99 6.49
CA ALA A 69 -13.08 2.95 6.96
C ALA A 69 -12.56 4.35 7.27
N GLN A 70 -12.81 5.32 6.40
CA GLN A 70 -12.38 6.70 6.60
C GLN A 70 -13.10 7.37 7.78
N LEU A 71 -14.39 7.12 7.97
CA LEU A 71 -15.13 7.61 9.12
C LEU A 71 -14.54 7.03 10.42
N LEU A 72 -14.30 5.72 10.46
CA LEU A 72 -13.72 5.07 11.63
C LEU A 72 -12.31 5.58 11.92
N GLN A 73 -11.45 5.65 10.90
CA GLN A 73 -10.08 6.15 11.05
C GLN A 73 -10.06 7.62 11.48
N THR A 74 -10.91 8.46 10.89
CA THR A 74 -10.98 9.88 11.23
C THR A 74 -11.47 10.08 12.65
N THR A 75 -12.47 9.33 13.11
CA THR A 75 -12.97 9.42 14.48
C THR A 75 -11.92 8.95 15.49
N LEU A 76 -11.27 7.82 15.25
CA LEU A 76 -10.25 7.28 16.15
C LEU A 76 -9.00 8.18 16.18
N LEU A 77 -8.43 8.46 15.01
CA LEU A 77 -7.22 9.26 14.92
C LEU A 77 -7.47 10.71 15.29
N GLY A 78 -8.60 11.28 14.85
CA GLY A 78 -9.01 12.65 15.18
C GLY A 78 -9.19 12.83 16.68
N SER A 79 -9.90 11.93 17.36
CA SER A 79 -10.05 11.95 18.81
C SER A 79 -8.70 11.87 19.53
N TRP A 80 -7.84 10.99 19.09
CA TRP A 80 -6.50 10.84 19.66
C TRP A 80 -5.65 12.10 19.46
N LEU A 81 -5.69 12.72 18.27
CA LEU A 81 -4.96 13.95 17.99
C LEU A 81 -5.50 15.15 18.80
N VAL A 82 -6.82 15.28 18.95
CA VAL A 82 -7.42 16.32 19.79
C VAL A 82 -6.92 16.22 21.22
N LEU A 83 -6.84 14.99 21.76
CA LEU A 83 -6.45 14.76 23.14
C LEU A 83 -4.94 14.86 23.39
N ARG A 84 -4.12 14.47 22.40
CA ARG A 84 -2.67 14.34 22.59
C ARG A 84 -1.84 15.39 21.86
N GLN A 85 -2.31 15.88 20.71
CA GLN A 85 -1.52 16.75 19.83
C GLN A 85 -2.40 17.80 19.11
N PRO A 86 -3.05 18.72 19.83
CA PRO A 86 -3.98 19.70 19.20
C PRO A 86 -3.30 20.60 18.17
N GLY A 87 -1.99 20.87 18.31
CA GLY A 87 -1.22 21.65 17.35
C GLY A 87 -1.12 21.01 15.95
N THR A 88 -1.18 19.68 15.86
CA THR A 88 -1.15 18.96 14.57
C THR A 88 -2.44 19.24 13.77
N LEU A 89 -3.58 19.30 14.41
CA LEU A 89 -4.86 19.61 13.75
C LEU A 89 -4.87 21.01 13.16
N THR A 90 -4.32 21.99 13.88
CA THR A 90 -4.20 23.36 13.38
C THR A 90 -3.24 23.46 12.18
N ALA A 91 -2.15 22.68 12.19
CA ALA A 91 -1.23 22.61 11.06
C ALA A 91 -1.90 22.00 9.81
N VAL A 92 -2.66 20.91 9.98
CA VAL A 92 -3.42 20.28 8.89
C VAL A 92 -4.50 21.24 8.37
N ALA A 93 -5.22 21.95 9.26
CA ALA A 93 -6.21 22.93 8.87
C ALA A 93 -5.61 24.10 8.08
N LYS A 94 -4.40 24.56 8.43
CA LYS A 94 -3.69 25.59 7.65
C LYS A 94 -3.29 25.12 6.25
N ALA A 95 -2.96 23.82 6.10
CA ALA A 95 -2.59 23.19 4.84
C ALA A 95 -3.80 22.55 4.11
N TRP A 96 -5.02 23.00 4.37
CA TRP A 96 -6.27 22.35 3.94
C TRP A 96 -6.33 22.02 2.43
N ARG A 97 -5.83 22.91 1.56
CA ARG A 97 -5.84 22.71 0.11
C ARG A 97 -5.05 21.46 -0.30
N LEU A 98 -3.80 21.36 0.20
CA LEU A 98 -2.93 20.22 -0.10
C LEU A 98 -3.46 18.94 0.55
N SER A 99 -3.90 19.04 1.79
CA SER A 99 -4.48 17.92 2.55
C SER A 99 -5.75 17.38 1.88
N SER A 100 -6.62 18.27 1.37
CA SER A 100 -7.86 17.86 0.69
C SER A 100 -7.57 17.17 -0.64
N VAL A 101 -6.63 17.69 -1.43
CA VAL A 101 -6.23 17.04 -2.70
C VAL A 101 -5.62 15.67 -2.43
N ALA A 102 -4.69 15.57 -1.47
CA ALA A 102 -4.08 14.30 -1.10
C ALA A 102 -5.12 13.29 -0.58
N GLY A 103 -6.05 13.75 0.27
CA GLY A 103 -7.14 12.93 0.80
C GLY A 103 -8.10 12.43 -0.30
N ALA A 104 -8.50 13.31 -1.22
CA ALA A 104 -9.36 12.94 -2.34
C ALA A 104 -8.69 11.91 -3.26
N MET A 105 -7.42 12.13 -3.62
CA MET A 105 -6.65 11.18 -4.43
C MET A 105 -6.47 9.83 -3.72
N GLY A 106 -6.20 9.84 -2.40
CA GLY A 106 -6.11 8.62 -1.59
C GLY A 106 -7.45 7.87 -1.51
N ALA A 107 -8.56 8.58 -1.37
CA ALA A 107 -9.90 7.98 -1.35
C ALA A 107 -10.25 7.36 -2.71
N LEU A 108 -10.00 8.04 -3.82
CA LEU A 108 -10.22 7.51 -5.16
C LEU A 108 -9.38 6.27 -5.44
N ALA A 109 -8.10 6.29 -5.08
CA ALA A 109 -7.22 5.13 -5.19
C ALA A 109 -7.74 3.94 -4.36
N SER A 110 -8.18 4.20 -3.12
CA SER A 110 -8.75 3.18 -2.24
C SER A 110 -10.04 2.58 -2.79
N ILE A 111 -10.92 3.40 -3.36
CA ILE A 111 -12.14 2.91 -4.04
C ILE A 111 -11.76 1.99 -5.20
N GLY A 112 -10.79 2.40 -6.03
CA GLY A 112 -10.29 1.57 -7.13
C GLY A 112 -9.76 0.22 -6.65
N TRP A 113 -8.91 0.21 -5.61
CA TRP A 113 -8.36 -1.00 -5.02
C TRP A 113 -9.44 -1.94 -4.47
N LEU A 114 -10.38 -1.40 -3.69
CA LEU A 114 -11.44 -2.21 -3.09
C LEU A 114 -12.43 -2.70 -4.15
N THR A 115 -12.70 -1.91 -5.18
CA THR A 115 -13.50 -2.36 -6.33
C THR A 115 -12.83 -3.54 -7.05
N ALA A 116 -11.53 -3.46 -7.31
CA ALA A 116 -10.78 -4.55 -7.90
C ALA A 116 -10.82 -5.82 -7.04
N MET A 117 -10.70 -5.69 -5.72
CA MET A 117 -10.82 -6.81 -4.78
C MET A 117 -12.24 -7.38 -4.66
N ALA A 118 -13.28 -6.59 -4.95
CA ALA A 118 -14.64 -7.09 -5.05
C ALA A 118 -14.84 -7.95 -6.32
N LEU A 119 -14.12 -7.63 -7.40
CA LEU A 119 -14.19 -8.34 -8.68
C LEU A 119 -13.30 -9.58 -8.75
N ARG A 120 -12.09 -9.52 -8.17
CA ARG A 120 -11.07 -10.56 -8.28
C ARG A 120 -10.48 -10.94 -6.91
N PRO A 121 -9.86 -12.13 -6.78
CA PRO A 121 -9.17 -12.52 -5.56
C PRO A 121 -8.14 -11.46 -5.12
N ALA A 122 -8.09 -11.18 -3.81
CA ALA A 122 -7.19 -10.17 -3.27
C ALA A 122 -5.71 -10.43 -3.61
N VAL A 123 -5.34 -11.69 -3.77
CA VAL A 123 -3.99 -12.13 -4.16
C VAL A 123 -3.63 -11.64 -5.56
N ASP A 124 -4.52 -11.78 -6.54
CA ASP A 124 -4.28 -11.36 -7.93
C ASP A 124 -4.16 -9.84 -8.01
N VAL A 125 -5.11 -9.13 -7.37
CA VAL A 125 -5.12 -7.67 -7.31
C VAL A 125 -3.82 -7.14 -6.68
N ARG A 126 -3.34 -7.76 -5.61
CA ARG A 126 -2.11 -7.35 -4.93
C ARG A 126 -0.86 -7.63 -5.75
N THR A 127 -0.85 -8.74 -6.50
CA THR A 127 0.29 -9.03 -7.39
C THR A 127 0.37 -8.04 -8.53
N LEU A 128 -0.77 -7.66 -9.12
CA LEU A 128 -0.80 -6.58 -10.11
C LEU A 128 -0.36 -5.25 -9.51
N GLY A 129 -0.69 -4.99 -8.24
CA GLY A 129 -0.24 -3.81 -7.51
C GLY A 129 1.28 -3.66 -7.40
N LEU A 130 2.04 -4.74 -7.53
CA LEU A 130 3.51 -4.67 -7.56
C LEU A 130 4.06 -3.84 -8.74
N VAL A 131 3.25 -3.56 -9.76
CA VAL A 131 3.57 -2.59 -10.81
C VAL A 131 3.90 -1.21 -10.22
N GLU A 132 3.34 -0.85 -9.06
CA GLU A 132 3.66 0.37 -8.33
C GLU A 132 5.17 0.50 -8.06
N VAL A 133 5.86 -0.61 -7.81
CA VAL A 133 7.30 -0.63 -7.58
C VAL A 133 8.06 -0.12 -8.82
N LEU A 134 7.58 -0.46 -10.02
CA LEU A 134 8.16 0.02 -11.28
C LEU A 134 7.98 1.54 -11.45
N PHE A 135 6.77 2.03 -11.16
CA PHE A 135 6.49 3.47 -11.21
C PHE A 135 7.29 4.25 -10.16
N SER A 136 7.35 3.75 -8.93
CA SER A 136 8.16 4.32 -7.85
C SER A 136 9.64 4.42 -8.26
N TYR A 137 10.15 3.37 -8.92
CA TYR A 137 11.50 3.39 -9.46
C TYR A 137 11.69 4.46 -10.55
N LEU A 138 10.77 4.53 -11.52
CA LEU A 138 10.84 5.53 -12.59
C LEU A 138 10.86 6.95 -12.02
N VAL A 139 10.00 7.24 -11.05
CA VAL A 139 9.93 8.54 -10.37
C VAL A 139 11.21 8.80 -9.60
N SER A 140 11.72 7.84 -8.84
CA SER A 140 12.96 7.98 -8.07
C SER A 140 14.15 8.28 -8.97
N ARG A 141 14.26 7.59 -10.10
CA ARG A 141 15.32 7.80 -11.08
C ARG A 141 15.22 9.16 -11.79
N GLN A 142 14.02 9.55 -12.21
CA GLN A 142 13.83 10.79 -12.98
C GLN A 142 13.87 12.04 -12.10
N LEU A 143 13.23 11.98 -10.92
CA LEU A 143 13.07 13.12 -10.03
C LEU A 143 14.24 13.29 -9.06
N PHE A 144 14.69 12.19 -8.45
CA PHE A 144 15.77 12.21 -7.43
C PHE A 144 17.15 11.86 -8.00
N ARG A 145 17.24 11.44 -9.27
CA ARG A 145 18.51 11.06 -9.94
C ARG A 145 19.31 10.01 -9.19
N GLU A 146 18.63 9.16 -8.44
CA GLU A 146 19.26 8.08 -7.68
C GLU A 146 19.84 7.01 -8.63
N ARG A 147 21.06 6.54 -8.32
CA ARG A 147 21.69 5.43 -9.06
C ARG A 147 21.36 4.12 -8.40
N MET A 148 20.78 3.21 -9.17
CA MET A 148 20.52 1.85 -8.68
C MET A 148 21.79 1.01 -8.56
N THR A 149 21.80 0.19 -7.54
CA THR A 149 22.75 -0.91 -7.41
C THR A 149 22.33 -2.07 -8.33
N ARG A 150 23.28 -2.93 -8.70
CA ARG A 150 22.99 -4.13 -9.51
C ARG A 150 21.93 -5.04 -8.89
N ASN A 151 21.93 -5.15 -7.56
CA ASN A 151 20.94 -5.96 -6.82
C ASN A 151 19.52 -5.38 -6.89
N GLU A 152 19.39 -4.05 -6.88
CA GLU A 152 18.10 -3.39 -7.05
C GLU A 152 17.53 -3.58 -8.45
N VAL A 153 18.38 -3.51 -9.49
CA VAL A 153 17.97 -3.81 -10.88
C VAL A 153 17.49 -5.26 -11.01
N PHE A 154 18.24 -6.20 -10.42
CA PHE A 154 17.88 -7.61 -10.47
C PHE A 154 16.57 -7.89 -9.71
N GLY A 155 16.37 -7.30 -8.54
CA GLY A 155 15.11 -7.38 -7.79
C GLY A 155 13.92 -6.82 -8.58
N LEU A 156 14.11 -5.67 -9.26
CA LEU A 156 13.09 -5.07 -10.11
C LEU A 156 12.70 -5.95 -11.30
N LEU A 157 13.68 -6.59 -11.95
CA LEU A 157 13.44 -7.53 -13.05
C LEU A 157 12.64 -8.76 -12.58
N LEU A 158 12.94 -9.29 -11.38
CA LEU A 158 12.20 -10.41 -10.80
C LEU A 158 10.75 -10.02 -10.46
N VAL A 159 10.54 -8.82 -9.89
CA VAL A 159 9.18 -8.31 -9.64
C VAL A 159 8.41 -8.20 -10.95
N THR A 160 9.01 -7.60 -11.98
CA THR A 160 8.38 -7.43 -13.30
C THR A 160 8.02 -8.78 -13.91
N ALA A 161 8.94 -9.73 -13.91
CA ALA A 161 8.69 -11.07 -14.40
C ALA A 161 7.57 -11.78 -13.65
N GLY A 162 7.55 -11.65 -12.32
CA GLY A 162 6.48 -12.19 -11.47
C GLY A 162 5.10 -11.62 -11.79
N VAL A 163 5.01 -10.30 -12.03
CA VAL A 163 3.75 -9.63 -12.45
C VAL A 163 3.32 -10.12 -13.83
N LEU A 164 4.23 -10.19 -14.80
CA LEU A 164 3.91 -10.65 -16.16
C LEU A 164 3.39 -12.10 -16.18
N VAL A 165 3.97 -12.99 -15.37
CA VAL A 165 3.48 -14.37 -15.23
C VAL A 165 2.06 -14.41 -14.68
N VAL A 166 1.74 -13.57 -13.70
CA VAL A 166 0.38 -13.50 -13.16
C VAL A 166 -0.59 -12.91 -14.19
N CYS A 167 -0.20 -11.86 -14.91
CA CYS A 167 -1.02 -11.28 -15.98
C CYS A 167 -1.34 -12.30 -17.09
N ALA A 168 -0.39 -13.19 -17.39
CA ALA A 168 -0.60 -14.22 -18.41
C ALA A 168 -1.55 -15.36 -17.97
N GLN A 169 -1.88 -15.44 -16.66
CA GLN A 169 -2.78 -16.44 -16.09
C GLN A 169 -4.20 -15.89 -15.81
N LEU A 170 -4.41 -14.59 -15.96
CA LEU A 170 -5.69 -13.90 -15.77
C LEU A 170 -6.54 -13.88 -17.04
#